data_52d85c1facc641a46ae1681669ebf124
#
_entry.id   52d85c1facc641a46ae1681669ebf124
#
_cell.length_a   1.000
_cell.length_b   1.000
_cell.length_c   1.000
_cell.angle_alpha   90.00
_cell.angle_beta   90.00
_cell.angle_gamma   90.00
#
_symmetry.space_group_name_H-M   'P 1'
#
loop_
_entity.id
_entity.type
_entity.pdbx_description
1 polymer ?
#
loop_
_entity_poly.entity_id
_entity_poly.type
_entity_poly.pdbx_seq_one_letter_code
_entity_poly.pdbx_strand_id
1 'polypeptide(L)'
;GAEFGPAKRWPAQSFAAVAKSKVSEGWQVWIIGNSADQLIGEEIRGEVGPACFNLAGQTPLDQAIDLISAATCVVTNDSGLMHVAAALNRPLVAVFGSTSPALTPPLSADAEIVSLELDCSPCFKRSCPLQHTHCLTRLQPEQVLDAMARLVAVPTTVAATDSPAPL
;
A
#
# COMPACT_ATOMS: atom_id res chain seq x y z
N GLY A 1 -2.67 -8.69 -0.85
CA GLY A 1 -2.48 -9.75 -1.83
C GLY A 1 -1.04 -9.94 -2.25
N ALA A 2 -0.63 -11.14 -2.41
CA ALA A 2 0.61 -11.53 -3.06
C ALA A 2 0.46 -13.00 -3.51
N GLU A 3 -0.46 -13.24 -4.44
CA GLU A 3 -0.77 -14.58 -4.96
C GLU A 3 0.44 -15.26 -5.60
N PHE A 4 1.37 -14.47 -6.14
CA PHE A 4 2.59 -15.01 -6.70
C PHE A 4 3.37 -15.86 -5.70
N GLY A 5 3.46 -15.44 -4.42
CA GLY A 5 4.14 -16.18 -3.37
C GLY A 5 4.68 -15.33 -2.22
N PRO A 6 5.21 -15.99 -1.16
CA PRO A 6 5.68 -15.30 0.05
C PRO A 6 6.84 -14.30 -0.21
N ALA A 7 7.61 -14.49 -1.29
CA ALA A 7 8.71 -13.57 -1.64
C ALA A 7 8.26 -12.19 -2.14
N LYS A 8 6.94 -11.96 -2.29
CA LYS A 8 6.35 -10.65 -2.59
C LYS A 8 5.61 -10.04 -1.39
N ARG A 9 5.56 -10.72 -0.25
CA ARG A 9 4.80 -10.27 0.91
C ARG A 9 5.69 -9.47 1.85
N TRP A 10 5.45 -8.17 1.95
CA TRP A 10 6.01 -7.37 3.02
C TRP A 10 5.45 -7.86 4.36
N PRO A 11 6.24 -7.90 5.45
CA PRO A 11 5.78 -8.44 6.73
C PRO A 11 4.50 -7.79 7.26
N ALA A 12 3.63 -8.59 7.88
CA ALA A 12 2.39 -8.10 8.49
C ALA A 12 2.66 -7.01 9.53
N GLN A 13 3.69 -7.20 10.35
CA GLN A 13 4.13 -6.23 11.37
C GLN A 13 4.53 -4.89 10.77
N SER A 14 5.12 -4.89 9.57
CA SER A 14 5.50 -3.66 8.86
C SER A 14 4.26 -2.93 8.34
N PHE A 15 3.27 -3.63 7.77
CA PHE A 15 1.98 -3.06 7.44
C PHE A 15 1.25 -2.52 8.68
N ALA A 16 1.27 -3.26 9.78
CA ALA A 16 0.66 -2.84 11.04
C ALA A 16 1.32 -1.56 11.59
N ALA A 17 2.63 -1.42 11.48
CA ALA A 17 3.34 -0.21 11.91
C ALA A 17 2.91 1.02 11.10
N VAL A 18 2.83 0.91 9.77
CA VAL A 18 2.29 1.99 8.90
C VAL A 18 0.85 2.31 9.26
N ALA A 19 0.01 1.29 9.44
CA ALA A 19 -1.40 1.45 9.79
C ALA A 19 -1.57 2.15 11.16
N LYS A 20 -0.80 1.76 12.18
CA LYS A 20 -0.80 2.40 13.51
C LYS A 20 -0.44 3.88 13.40
N SER A 21 0.59 4.23 12.64
CA SER A 21 0.98 5.62 12.41
C SER A 21 -0.19 6.42 11.81
N LYS A 22 -0.84 5.90 10.77
CA LYS A 22 -1.96 6.60 10.12
C LYS A 22 -3.21 6.68 11.00
N VAL A 23 -3.50 5.65 11.78
CA VAL A 23 -4.60 5.69 12.77
C VAL A 23 -4.34 6.75 13.84
N SER A 24 -3.10 6.92 14.30
CA SER A 24 -2.75 7.98 15.26
C SER A 24 -2.92 9.40 14.68
N GLU A 25 -2.90 9.54 13.34
CA GLU A 25 -3.22 10.77 12.61
C GLU A 25 -4.72 10.94 12.31
N GLY A 26 -5.58 10.02 12.79
CA GLY A 26 -7.03 10.08 12.62
C GLY A 26 -7.56 9.36 11.36
N TRP A 27 -6.73 8.58 10.68
CA TRP A 27 -7.16 7.81 9.50
C TRP A 27 -7.91 6.55 9.89
N GLN A 28 -8.78 6.09 9.00
CA GLN A 28 -9.28 4.72 8.99
C GLN A 28 -8.44 3.88 8.03
N VAL A 29 -8.22 2.61 8.38
CA VAL A 29 -7.45 1.67 7.54
C VAL A 29 -8.35 0.52 7.10
N TRP A 30 -8.35 0.23 5.80
CA TRP A 30 -9.06 -0.90 5.21
C TRP A 30 -8.06 -1.89 4.63
N ILE A 31 -8.12 -3.12 5.09
CA ILE A 31 -7.30 -4.22 4.57
C ILE A 31 -8.12 -4.94 3.51
N ILE A 32 -7.67 -4.90 2.25
CA ILE A 32 -8.34 -5.50 1.10
C ILE A 32 -7.47 -6.63 0.56
N GLY A 33 -8.08 -7.75 0.25
CA GLY A 33 -7.40 -8.92 -0.28
C GLY A 33 -8.37 -10.08 -0.54
N ASN A 34 -7.86 -11.20 -0.99
CA ASN A 34 -8.66 -12.41 -1.15
C ASN A 34 -8.79 -13.18 0.18
N SER A 35 -9.50 -14.31 0.17
CA SER A 35 -9.71 -15.14 1.35
C SER A 35 -8.42 -15.69 1.98
N ALA A 36 -7.37 -15.91 1.18
CA ALA A 36 -6.07 -16.35 1.69
C ALA A 36 -5.32 -15.25 2.48
N ASP A 37 -5.71 -13.99 2.30
CA ASP A 37 -5.13 -12.85 3.02
C ASP A 37 -5.85 -12.58 4.36
N GLN A 38 -6.98 -13.25 4.64
CA GLN A 38 -7.85 -12.97 5.79
C GLN A 38 -7.12 -13.11 7.13
N LEU A 39 -6.36 -14.19 7.32
CA LEU A 39 -5.63 -14.44 8.57
C LEU A 39 -4.56 -13.36 8.82
N ILE A 40 -3.82 -12.97 7.78
CA ILE A 40 -2.82 -11.89 7.87
C ILE A 40 -3.52 -10.55 8.14
N GLY A 41 -4.69 -10.32 7.52
CA GLY A 41 -5.51 -9.15 7.78
C GLY A 41 -5.97 -9.07 9.24
N GLU A 42 -6.35 -10.19 9.87
CA GLU A 42 -6.72 -10.24 11.29
C GLU A 42 -5.51 -9.99 12.21
N GLU A 43 -4.33 -10.51 11.87
CA GLU A 43 -3.08 -10.21 12.59
C GLU A 43 -2.83 -8.68 12.59
N ILE A 44 -2.86 -8.04 11.43
CA ILE A 44 -2.68 -6.59 11.30
C ILE A 44 -3.76 -5.83 12.09
N ARG A 45 -5.04 -6.18 11.90
CA ARG A 45 -6.16 -5.54 12.60
C ARG A 45 -6.03 -5.65 14.12
N GLY A 46 -5.64 -6.83 14.61
CA GLY A 46 -5.43 -7.08 16.05
C GLY A 46 -4.36 -6.18 16.66
N GLU A 47 -3.33 -5.85 15.89
CA GLU A 47 -2.28 -4.93 16.34
C GLU A 47 -2.66 -3.45 16.25
N VAL A 48 -3.46 -3.07 15.26
CA VAL A 48 -3.80 -1.66 14.96
C VAL A 48 -5.00 -1.17 15.78
N GLY A 49 -5.99 -2.03 16.00
CA GLY A 49 -7.18 -1.71 16.79
C GLY A 49 -8.41 -1.31 15.97
N PRO A 50 -9.42 -0.66 16.59
CA PRO A 50 -10.77 -0.52 16.05
C PRO A 50 -10.90 0.36 14.79
N ALA A 51 -9.95 1.22 14.51
CA ALA A 51 -9.94 2.03 13.29
C ALA A 51 -9.38 1.27 12.06
N CYS A 52 -9.02 -0.01 12.23
CA CYS A 52 -8.56 -0.89 11.16
C CYS A 52 -9.61 -1.96 10.88
N PHE A 53 -10.07 -2.04 9.64
CA PHE A 53 -11.12 -2.95 9.19
C PHE A 53 -10.52 -4.01 8.25
N ASN A 54 -10.65 -5.28 8.62
CA ASN A 54 -10.23 -6.37 7.75
C ASN A 54 -11.38 -6.77 6.81
N LEU A 55 -11.27 -6.41 5.56
CA LEU A 55 -12.23 -6.71 4.50
C LEU A 55 -11.71 -7.82 3.55
N ALA A 56 -10.57 -8.42 3.86
CA ALA A 56 -9.98 -9.48 3.05
C ALA A 56 -10.92 -10.70 3.00
N GLY A 57 -11.20 -11.19 1.79
CA GLY A 57 -12.12 -12.30 1.54
C GLY A 57 -13.61 -11.96 1.71
N GLN A 58 -13.95 -10.71 2.02
CA GLN A 58 -15.33 -10.25 2.23
C GLN A 58 -15.86 -9.40 1.07
N THR A 59 -14.97 -8.91 0.22
CA THR A 59 -15.31 -8.06 -0.91
C THR A 59 -15.00 -8.77 -2.23
N PRO A 60 -15.97 -8.95 -3.13
CA PRO A 60 -15.70 -9.31 -4.52
C PRO A 60 -14.93 -8.17 -5.22
N LEU A 61 -14.41 -8.46 -6.42
CA LEU A 61 -13.46 -7.53 -7.07
C LEU A 61 -14.07 -6.16 -7.37
N ASP A 62 -15.32 -6.10 -7.77
CA ASP A 62 -16.06 -4.86 -8.05
C ASP A 62 -16.14 -3.97 -6.79
N GLN A 63 -16.52 -4.55 -5.64
CA GLN A 63 -16.54 -3.82 -4.37
C GLN A 63 -15.13 -3.41 -3.90
N ALA A 64 -14.12 -4.25 -4.14
CA ALA A 64 -12.73 -3.89 -3.86
C ALA A 64 -12.28 -2.68 -4.70
N ILE A 65 -12.69 -2.61 -5.97
CA ILE A 65 -12.46 -1.47 -6.87
C ILE A 65 -13.13 -0.20 -6.30
N ASP A 66 -14.38 -0.29 -5.86
CA ASP A 66 -15.11 0.84 -5.28
C ASP A 66 -14.42 1.36 -4.01
N LEU A 67 -14.02 0.46 -3.11
CA LEU A 67 -13.28 0.83 -1.90
C LEU A 67 -11.93 1.48 -2.21
N ILE A 68 -11.18 0.94 -3.18
CA ILE A 68 -9.91 1.52 -3.62
C ILE A 68 -10.15 2.91 -4.22
N SER A 69 -11.23 3.11 -4.98
CA SER A 69 -11.56 4.41 -5.57
C SER A 69 -11.85 5.48 -4.53
N ALA A 70 -12.36 5.10 -3.36
CA ALA A 70 -12.64 5.99 -2.23
C ALA A 70 -11.42 6.20 -1.30
N ALA A 71 -10.35 5.43 -1.47
CA ALA A 71 -9.18 5.53 -0.60
C ALA A 71 -8.39 6.83 -0.86
N THR A 72 -7.92 7.45 0.21
CA THR A 72 -7.02 8.62 0.14
C THR A 72 -5.63 8.22 -0.35
N CYS A 73 -5.14 7.05 0.09
CA CYS A 73 -3.86 6.48 -0.32
C CYS A 73 -3.92 4.96 -0.22
N VAL A 74 -3.22 4.28 -1.10
CA VAL A 74 -3.11 2.82 -1.13
C VAL A 74 -1.67 2.42 -0.85
N VAL A 75 -1.46 1.47 0.08
CA VAL A 75 -0.17 0.81 0.31
C VAL A 75 -0.32 -0.66 -0.04
N THR A 76 0.51 -1.17 -0.92
CA THR A 76 0.35 -2.54 -1.44
C THR A 76 1.70 -3.19 -1.76
N ASN A 77 1.72 -4.51 -1.78
CA ASN A 77 2.78 -5.25 -2.47
C ASN A 77 2.63 -5.14 -4.00
N ASP A 78 3.63 -5.54 -4.77
CA ASP A 78 3.51 -5.81 -6.21
C ASP A 78 2.43 -6.89 -6.43
N SER A 79 1.22 -6.48 -6.79
CA SER A 79 0.02 -7.33 -6.87
C SER A 79 -1.00 -6.79 -7.88
N GLY A 80 -2.04 -7.59 -8.19
CA GLY A 80 -3.12 -7.15 -9.07
C GLY A 80 -3.83 -5.88 -8.58
N LEU A 81 -4.06 -5.72 -7.27
CA LEU A 81 -4.69 -4.54 -6.70
C LEU A 81 -3.81 -3.28 -6.78
N MET A 82 -2.49 -3.41 -6.90
CA MET A 82 -1.59 -2.32 -7.25
C MET A 82 -1.97 -1.70 -8.60
N HIS A 83 -2.20 -2.53 -9.61
CA HIS A 83 -2.59 -2.06 -10.94
C HIS A 83 -3.99 -1.46 -10.96
N VAL A 84 -4.90 -1.99 -10.14
CA VAL A 84 -6.25 -1.41 -9.95
C VAL A 84 -6.14 0.00 -9.36
N ALA A 85 -5.35 0.18 -8.29
CA ALA A 85 -5.15 1.49 -7.67
C ALA A 85 -4.52 2.49 -8.65
N ALA A 86 -3.52 2.05 -9.42
CA ALA A 86 -2.89 2.86 -10.46
C ALA A 86 -3.89 3.26 -11.55
N ALA A 87 -4.73 2.35 -12.04
CA ALA A 87 -5.75 2.62 -13.06
C ALA A 87 -6.83 3.60 -12.56
N LEU A 88 -7.09 3.62 -11.26
CA LEU A 88 -8.01 4.55 -10.60
C LEU A 88 -7.35 5.89 -10.25
N ASN A 89 -6.08 6.11 -10.60
CA ASN A 89 -5.28 7.29 -10.25
C ASN A 89 -5.32 7.61 -8.74
N ARG A 90 -5.23 6.55 -7.91
CA ARG A 90 -5.13 6.76 -6.46
C ARG A 90 -3.67 6.93 -6.06
N PRO A 91 -3.37 7.87 -5.13
CA PRO A 91 -2.07 7.93 -4.50
C PRO A 91 -1.66 6.55 -3.99
N LEU A 92 -0.52 6.04 -4.44
CA LEU A 92 -0.16 4.63 -4.31
C LEU A 92 1.30 4.46 -3.89
N VAL A 93 1.54 3.74 -2.81
CA VAL A 93 2.88 3.25 -2.46
C VAL A 93 2.95 1.75 -2.73
N ALA A 94 3.82 1.35 -3.63
CA ALA A 94 4.03 -0.04 -4.03
C ALA A 94 5.36 -0.59 -3.48
N VAL A 95 5.27 -1.64 -2.67
CA VAL A 95 6.44 -2.32 -2.09
C VAL A 95 6.87 -3.46 -3.01
N PHE A 96 8.11 -3.38 -3.48
CA PHE A 96 8.73 -4.39 -4.34
C PHE A 96 9.84 -5.14 -3.61
N GLY A 97 9.86 -6.45 -3.77
CA GLY A 97 10.86 -7.33 -3.17
C GLY A 97 11.54 -8.21 -4.23
N SER A 98 11.00 -9.42 -4.47
CA SER A 98 11.59 -10.40 -5.40
C SER A 98 11.40 -10.08 -6.88
N THR A 99 10.64 -9.06 -7.23
CA THR A 99 10.32 -8.65 -8.61
C THR A 99 10.83 -7.25 -8.91
N SER A 100 10.80 -6.88 -10.20
CA SER A 100 11.34 -5.61 -10.68
C SER A 100 10.23 -4.66 -11.10
N PRO A 101 10.20 -3.43 -10.56
CA PRO A 101 9.29 -2.40 -11.03
C PRO A 101 9.54 -1.96 -12.48
N ALA A 102 10.72 -2.25 -13.03
CA ALA A 102 11.00 -1.97 -14.43
C ALA A 102 10.19 -2.86 -15.40
N LEU A 103 9.72 -4.04 -14.95
CA LEU A 103 8.94 -4.96 -15.76
C LEU A 103 7.42 -4.78 -15.55
N THR A 104 6.99 -4.52 -14.32
CA THR A 104 5.57 -4.40 -13.96
C THR A 104 5.33 -3.18 -13.08
N PRO A 105 5.62 -1.95 -13.55
CA PRO A 105 5.40 -0.75 -12.75
C PRO A 105 3.90 -0.48 -12.56
N PRO A 106 3.50 0.17 -11.46
CA PRO A 106 2.20 0.81 -11.41
C PRO A 106 2.16 1.95 -12.45
N LEU A 107 1.21 1.90 -13.38
CA LEU A 107 1.08 2.90 -14.46
C LEU A 107 0.30 4.11 -13.97
N SER A 108 0.88 4.89 -13.09
CA SER A 108 0.31 6.14 -12.55
C SER A 108 1.41 7.12 -12.21
N ALA A 109 1.16 8.42 -12.42
CA ALA A 109 2.05 9.49 -11.97
C ALA A 109 2.04 9.66 -10.43
N ASP A 110 0.95 9.25 -9.79
CA ASP A 110 0.74 9.32 -8.34
C ASP A 110 1.15 8.02 -7.65
N ALA A 111 2.22 7.37 -8.13
CA ALA A 111 2.75 6.14 -7.57
C ALA A 111 4.21 6.30 -7.11
N GLU A 112 4.46 5.92 -5.87
CA GLU A 112 5.80 5.79 -5.29
C GLU A 112 6.17 4.31 -5.18
N ILE A 113 7.38 3.97 -5.59
CA ILE A 113 7.90 2.60 -5.49
C ILE A 113 8.93 2.57 -4.38
N VAL A 114 8.73 1.64 -3.44
CA VAL A 114 9.67 1.40 -2.34
C VAL A 114 10.26 0.02 -2.48
N SER A 115 11.57 -0.05 -2.67
CA SER A 115 12.33 -1.28 -2.81
C SER A 115 13.75 -1.10 -2.26
N LEU A 116 14.40 -2.21 -1.97
CA LEU A 116 15.83 -2.23 -1.60
C LEU A 116 16.65 -2.78 -2.75
N GLU A 117 17.73 -2.08 -3.09
CA GLU A 117 18.72 -2.56 -4.04
C GLU A 117 19.65 -3.55 -3.33
N LEU A 118 19.43 -4.85 -3.56
CA LEU A 118 20.26 -5.93 -3.04
C LEU A 118 20.79 -6.76 -4.21
N ASP A 119 21.99 -7.29 -4.09
CA ASP A 119 22.62 -8.16 -5.12
C ASP A 119 21.74 -9.36 -5.50
N CYS A 120 20.89 -9.83 -4.56
CA CYS A 120 19.97 -10.95 -4.76
C CYS A 120 18.58 -10.55 -5.26
N SER A 121 18.30 -9.25 -5.45
CA SER A 121 17.00 -8.74 -5.89
C SER A 121 17.16 -7.85 -7.14
N PRO A 122 16.29 -8.03 -8.15
CA PRO A 122 15.15 -8.94 -8.25
C PRO A 122 15.55 -10.37 -8.61
N CYS A 123 15.04 -11.37 -7.89
CA CYS A 123 15.32 -12.78 -8.17
C CYS A 123 14.19 -13.51 -8.92
N PHE A 124 13.00 -12.92 -9.00
CA PHE A 124 11.79 -13.46 -9.65
C PHE A 124 11.35 -14.84 -9.11
N LYS A 125 11.67 -15.14 -7.86
CA LYS A 125 11.31 -16.41 -7.22
C LYS A 125 10.05 -16.26 -6.37
N ARG A 126 9.21 -17.31 -6.35
CA ARG A 126 8.01 -17.36 -5.50
C ARG A 126 8.33 -17.45 -4.01
N SER A 127 9.42 -18.14 -3.69
CA SER A 127 9.99 -18.25 -2.36
C SER A 127 11.46 -17.84 -2.40
N CYS A 128 11.93 -17.19 -1.36
CA CYS A 128 13.31 -16.72 -1.29
C CYS A 128 14.28 -17.91 -1.27
N PRO A 129 15.16 -18.05 -2.28
CA PRO A 129 16.12 -19.17 -2.31
C PRO A 129 17.16 -19.09 -1.20
N LEU A 130 17.39 -17.89 -0.65
CA LEU A 130 18.30 -17.64 0.47
C LEU A 130 17.60 -17.65 1.83
N GLN A 131 16.29 -17.92 1.86
CA GLN A 131 15.44 -18.07 3.04
C GLN A 131 15.35 -16.86 3.99
N HIS A 132 15.96 -15.72 3.64
CA HIS A 132 15.99 -14.54 4.52
C HIS A 132 14.98 -13.43 4.14
N THR A 133 14.52 -13.38 2.88
CA THR A 133 13.62 -12.35 2.34
C THR A 133 14.02 -10.89 2.65
N HIS A 134 15.31 -10.60 2.75
CA HIS A 134 15.85 -9.30 3.18
C HIS A 134 15.38 -8.13 2.32
N CYS A 135 15.05 -8.36 1.04
CA CYS A 135 14.47 -7.34 0.17
C CYS A 135 13.12 -6.79 0.68
N LEU A 136 12.47 -7.50 1.59
CA LEU A 136 11.22 -7.10 2.23
C LEU A 136 11.39 -6.90 3.73
N THR A 137 12.08 -7.82 4.44
CA THR A 137 12.18 -7.77 5.90
C THR A 137 13.08 -6.63 6.41
N ARG A 138 13.98 -6.11 5.57
CA ARG A 138 14.82 -4.93 5.89
C ARG A 138 14.22 -3.61 5.41
N LEU A 139 13.17 -3.64 4.61
CA LEU A 139 12.46 -2.45 4.18
C LEU A 139 11.62 -1.93 5.35
N GLN A 140 11.98 -0.75 5.85
CA GLN A 140 11.41 -0.20 7.07
C GLN A 140 10.08 0.52 6.80
N PRO A 141 9.13 0.48 7.75
CA PRO A 141 7.85 1.19 7.65
C PRO A 141 8.00 2.69 7.38
N GLU A 142 9.03 3.32 7.91
CA GLU A 142 9.34 4.74 7.74
C GLU A 142 9.52 5.10 6.26
N GLN A 143 10.16 4.24 5.46
CA GLN A 143 10.33 4.48 4.02
C GLN A 143 8.98 4.53 3.29
N VAL A 144 8.02 3.72 3.72
CA VAL A 144 6.65 3.72 3.19
C VAL A 144 5.88 4.95 3.68
N LEU A 145 6.02 5.34 4.94
CA LEU A 145 5.41 6.55 5.49
C LEU A 145 5.93 7.81 4.80
N ASP A 146 7.22 7.90 4.53
CA ASP A 146 7.82 9.00 3.78
C ASP A 146 7.30 9.07 2.34
N ALA A 147 7.15 7.92 1.68
CA ALA A 147 6.55 7.84 0.35
C ALA A 147 5.08 8.29 0.37
N MET A 148 4.30 7.85 1.37
CA MET A 148 2.93 8.32 1.56
C MET A 148 2.86 9.84 1.76
N ALA A 149 3.76 10.40 2.58
CA ALA A 149 3.79 11.83 2.86
C ALA A 149 4.04 12.66 1.59
N ARG A 150 4.87 12.19 0.66
CA ARG A 150 5.10 12.85 -0.64
C ARG A 150 3.87 12.86 -1.53
N LEU A 151 3.08 11.77 -1.50
CA LEU A 151 1.88 11.60 -2.33
C LEU A 151 0.66 12.35 -1.78
N VAL A 152 0.53 12.41 -0.44
CA VAL A 152 -0.66 12.95 0.23
C VAL A 152 -0.39 14.34 0.82
N ALA A 153 0.76 14.97 0.51
CA ALA A 153 1.00 16.35 0.85
C ALA A 153 -0.08 17.21 0.22
N VAL A 154 -1.06 17.60 1.03
CA VAL A 154 -2.18 18.46 0.62
C VAL A 154 -1.58 19.73 0.01
N PRO A 155 -1.96 20.14 -1.19
CA PRO A 155 -1.66 21.49 -1.63
C PRO A 155 -2.37 22.44 -0.67
N THR A 156 -1.60 23.03 0.24
CA THR A 156 -2.06 24.16 1.05
C THR A 156 -2.17 25.35 0.11
N THR A 157 -3.33 25.52 -0.54
CA THR A 157 -3.86 26.81 -0.97
C THR A 157 -5.13 26.60 -1.78
N VAL A 158 -6.27 26.59 -1.11
CA VAL A 158 -7.43 27.26 -1.72
C VAL A 158 -7.20 28.75 -1.41
N ALA A 159 -6.68 29.46 -2.38
CA ALA A 159 -6.72 30.91 -2.34
C ALA A 159 -8.17 31.32 -2.17
N ALA A 160 -8.47 32.02 -1.09
CA ALA A 160 -9.75 32.70 -0.94
C ALA A 160 -9.93 33.59 -2.17
N THR A 161 -10.86 33.24 -3.05
CA THR A 161 -11.29 34.14 -4.10
C THR A 161 -12.04 35.28 -3.43
N ASP A 162 -11.46 36.47 -3.50
CA ASP A 162 -12.09 37.73 -3.16
C ASP A 162 -13.51 37.77 -3.72
N SER A 163 -14.44 37.93 -2.81
CA SER A 163 -15.84 38.22 -3.16
C SER A 163 -15.88 39.65 -3.72
N PRO A 164 -16.41 39.88 -4.92
CA PRO A 164 -16.58 41.27 -5.38
C PRO A 164 -17.62 41.95 -4.51
N ALA A 165 -17.29 43.18 -4.08
CA ALA A 165 -18.18 44.05 -3.34
C ALA A 165 -19.46 44.35 -4.17
N PRO A 166 -20.63 44.45 -3.51
CA PRO A 166 -21.88 44.87 -4.16
C PRO A 166 -21.83 46.34 -4.54
N LEU A 167 -22.32 46.64 -5.76
CA LEU A 167 -22.59 47.97 -6.23
C LEU A 167 -23.79 48.60 -5.51
#